data_5d881cec6fdf2a7bda26ef33b0b9dd5b
#
_entry.id   5d881cec6fdf2a7bda26ef33b0b9dd5b
#
_cell.length_a   1.000
_cell.length_b   1.000
_cell.length_c   1.000
_cell.angle_alpha   90.00
_cell.angle_beta   90.00
_cell.angle_gamma   90.00
#
_symmetry.space_group_name_H-M   'P 1'
#
loop_
_entity.id
_entity.type
_entity.pdbx_description
1 polymer ?
#
loop_
_entity_poly.entity_id
_entity_poly.type
_entity_poly.pdbx_seq_one_letter_code
_entity_poly.pdbx_strand_id
1 'polypeptide(L)'
;MKKVLTLLFICFSILSFAQINVGNNQTICLGNTAQVIATTSVQASTDSYQVTNINFAPEVTIGTPISLSDDDVQGPFPIGFTFQFYGNNYTDFYVGSNGWIGFSSGQTTLYIATPIPDSTSLSIPRNCIMLSWEDLNPSTGGQVLYQTIGTAPNRKLVFTFDNVPYFSSTITMTSQVVLYEGSNIIDNHITDKFLHTNPSVQGIHNLLGTSATVVSGRNATVWSASNESVRYFPSGVSWFDVNSGQMVGVGDTLNYSPTQTTFVAGQIIDSTGQVHSDTMRINVLNTQITSSGLS
;
A
#
# COMPACT_ATOMS: atom_id res chain seq x y z
N MET A 1 24.68 -27.46 -54.44
CA MET A 1 23.34 -26.89 -54.22
C MET A 1 23.24 -26.37 -52.79
N LYS A 2 23.40 -25.05 -52.61
CA LYS A 2 23.26 -24.41 -51.29
C LYS A 2 21.76 -24.13 -51.02
N LYS A 3 21.19 -24.74 -49.94
CA LYS A 3 19.85 -24.43 -49.50
C LYS A 3 19.88 -23.11 -48.72
N VAL A 4 19.21 -22.10 -49.25
CA VAL A 4 18.96 -20.84 -48.54
C VAL A 4 17.76 -21.06 -47.63
N LEU A 5 17.99 -21.01 -46.31
CA LEU A 5 16.93 -21.05 -45.30
C LEU A 5 16.44 -19.62 -45.11
N THR A 6 15.26 -19.32 -45.66
CA THR A 6 14.60 -18.04 -45.48
C THR A 6 13.90 -18.06 -44.12
N LEU A 7 14.45 -17.31 -43.15
CA LEU A 7 13.87 -17.12 -41.83
C LEU A 7 12.73 -16.09 -41.95
N LEU A 8 11.48 -16.55 -41.85
CA LEU A 8 10.31 -15.67 -41.83
C LEU A 8 10.18 -15.06 -40.44
N PHE A 9 10.56 -13.80 -40.28
CA PHE A 9 10.28 -13.02 -39.07
C PHE A 9 8.79 -12.65 -39.07
N ILE A 10 7.98 -13.38 -38.30
CA ILE A 10 6.60 -12.99 -38.00
C ILE A 10 6.68 -11.90 -36.92
N CYS A 11 6.54 -10.65 -37.34
CA CYS A 11 6.41 -9.52 -36.42
C CYS A 11 5.02 -9.59 -35.78
N PHE A 12 4.93 -10.18 -34.59
CA PHE A 12 3.74 -10.03 -33.76
C PHE A 12 3.69 -8.60 -33.26
N SER A 13 2.85 -7.76 -33.87
CA SER A 13 2.45 -6.49 -33.27
C SER A 13 1.61 -6.81 -32.02
N ILE A 14 2.23 -6.72 -30.85
CA ILE A 14 1.52 -6.73 -29.58
C ILE A 14 0.74 -5.41 -29.54
N LEU A 15 -0.57 -5.47 -29.78
CA LEU A 15 -1.46 -4.36 -29.51
C LEU A 15 -1.47 -4.17 -27.98
N SER A 16 -0.65 -3.24 -27.50
CA SER A 16 -0.71 -2.77 -26.11
C SER A 16 -1.98 -1.96 -25.98
N PHE A 17 -3.03 -2.55 -25.44
CA PHE A 17 -4.18 -1.78 -24.99
C PHE A 17 -3.76 -0.97 -23.76
N ALA A 18 -4.11 0.33 -23.75
CA ALA A 18 -3.95 1.14 -22.54
C ALA A 18 -4.70 0.46 -21.38
N GLN A 19 -4.00 0.15 -20.30
CA GLN A 19 -4.61 -0.51 -19.13
C GLN A 19 -5.50 0.46 -18.33
N ILE A 20 -5.34 1.77 -18.55
CA ILE A 20 -6.18 2.82 -18.00
C ILE A 20 -6.46 3.86 -19.08
N ASN A 21 -7.67 4.43 -19.08
CA ASN A 21 -8.09 5.55 -19.90
C ASN A 21 -8.90 6.51 -19.03
N VAL A 22 -8.48 7.76 -18.93
CA VAL A 22 -9.12 8.81 -18.12
C VAL A 22 -10.03 9.74 -18.94
N GLY A 23 -10.27 9.39 -20.18
CA GLY A 23 -11.16 10.13 -21.07
C GLY A 23 -10.55 11.38 -21.68
N ASN A 24 -11.41 12.27 -22.19
CA ASN A 24 -11.01 13.47 -22.93
C ASN A 24 -10.83 14.68 -22.01
N ASN A 25 -10.05 15.66 -22.49
CA ASN A 25 -9.90 16.96 -21.83
C ASN A 25 -11.25 17.60 -21.51
N GLN A 26 -11.34 18.23 -20.34
CA GLN A 26 -12.54 18.94 -19.89
C GLN A 26 -12.26 20.44 -19.75
N THR A 27 -13.34 21.24 -19.81
CA THR A 27 -13.30 22.69 -19.55
C THR A 27 -14.38 23.03 -18.54
N ILE A 28 -13.99 23.69 -17.44
CA ILE A 28 -14.88 24.11 -16.35
C ILE A 28 -14.68 25.60 -16.08
N CYS A 29 -15.69 26.28 -15.51
CA CYS A 29 -15.52 27.61 -14.94
C CYS A 29 -14.84 27.50 -13.55
N LEU A 30 -14.11 28.55 -13.18
CA LEU A 30 -13.51 28.64 -11.83
C LEU A 30 -14.60 28.48 -10.76
N GLY A 31 -14.33 27.62 -9.80
CA GLY A 31 -15.24 27.24 -8.71
C GLY A 31 -16.16 26.05 -9.02
N ASN A 32 -16.16 25.55 -10.25
CA ASN A 32 -16.89 24.33 -10.62
C ASN A 32 -16.02 23.08 -10.41
N THR A 33 -16.69 21.93 -10.34
CA THR A 33 -16.06 20.61 -10.21
C THR A 33 -16.03 19.90 -11.55
N ALA A 34 -14.87 19.40 -11.94
CA ALA A 34 -14.74 18.42 -13.01
C ALA A 34 -15.03 17.01 -12.46
N GLN A 35 -15.81 16.23 -13.18
CA GLN A 35 -15.96 14.81 -12.92
C GLN A 35 -15.20 14.03 -13.99
N VAL A 36 -14.18 13.28 -13.56
CA VAL A 36 -13.36 12.45 -14.43
C VAL A 36 -13.62 10.98 -14.08
N ILE A 37 -13.87 10.16 -15.10
CA ILE A 37 -14.12 8.73 -14.92
C ILE A 37 -13.02 7.97 -15.65
N ALA A 38 -12.28 7.15 -14.91
CA ALA A 38 -11.34 6.23 -15.48
C ALA A 38 -12.03 4.92 -15.88
N THR A 39 -11.63 4.40 -17.04
CA THR A 39 -11.93 3.03 -17.43
C THR A 39 -10.64 2.23 -17.41
N THR A 40 -10.66 1.07 -16.76
CA THR A 40 -9.49 0.21 -16.65
C THR A 40 -9.81 -1.15 -17.25
N SER A 41 -8.82 -1.79 -17.88
CA SER A 41 -8.94 -3.18 -18.32
C SER A 41 -8.71 -4.17 -17.17
N VAL A 42 -8.25 -3.67 -16.04
CA VAL A 42 -8.12 -4.40 -14.77
C VAL A 42 -9.24 -3.92 -13.85
N GLN A 43 -10.00 -4.83 -13.26
CA GLN A 43 -11.08 -4.46 -12.35
C GLN A 43 -10.46 -3.89 -11.06
N ALA A 44 -10.56 -2.58 -10.89
CA ALA A 44 -9.96 -1.86 -9.78
C ALA A 44 -11.03 -1.40 -8.79
N SER A 45 -10.83 -1.70 -7.51
CA SER A 45 -11.58 -1.10 -6.40
C SER A 45 -10.59 -0.37 -5.50
N THR A 46 -10.83 0.90 -5.24
CA THR A 46 -9.93 1.80 -4.52
C THR A 46 -9.85 1.56 -3.04
N ASP A 47 -10.83 0.86 -2.48
CA ASP A 47 -10.90 0.54 -1.06
C ASP A 47 -10.35 -0.86 -0.77
N SER A 48 -9.70 -1.49 -1.72
CA SER A 48 -9.20 -2.85 -1.62
C SER A 48 -7.75 -2.99 -2.09
N TYR A 49 -7.11 -4.02 -1.58
CA TYR A 49 -5.78 -4.46 -1.96
C TYR A 49 -5.85 -5.86 -2.56
N GLN A 50 -4.93 -6.14 -3.46
CA GLN A 50 -4.61 -7.49 -3.93
C GLN A 50 -3.26 -7.90 -3.34
N VAL A 51 -2.99 -9.21 -3.28
CA VAL A 51 -1.72 -9.75 -2.81
C VAL A 51 -1.13 -10.70 -3.85
N THR A 52 0.17 -10.62 -4.05
CA THR A 52 0.93 -11.52 -4.94
C THR A 52 2.29 -11.86 -4.35
N ASN A 53 2.86 -12.98 -4.75
CA ASN A 53 4.23 -13.31 -4.41
C ASN A 53 5.21 -12.48 -5.24
N ILE A 54 6.30 -12.06 -4.62
CA ILE A 54 7.41 -11.37 -5.28
C ILE A 54 8.75 -12.04 -4.90
N ASN A 55 9.83 -11.69 -5.59
CA ASN A 55 11.15 -12.16 -5.24
C ASN A 55 11.56 -11.65 -3.85
N PHE A 56 12.20 -12.50 -3.06
CA PHE A 56 12.72 -12.11 -1.75
C PHE A 56 13.89 -11.13 -1.91
N ALA A 57 13.69 -9.89 -1.48
CA ALA A 57 14.67 -8.81 -1.57
C ALA A 57 14.41 -7.75 -0.47
N PRO A 58 14.62 -8.07 0.81
CA PRO A 58 14.44 -7.10 1.89
C PRO A 58 15.47 -5.96 1.78
N GLU A 59 15.09 -4.80 2.28
CA GLU A 59 16.00 -3.67 2.46
C GLU A 59 16.98 -3.96 3.62
N VAL A 60 18.08 -3.22 3.66
CA VAL A 60 19.08 -3.39 4.73
C VAL A 60 18.45 -3.11 6.10
N THR A 61 18.65 -4.03 7.05
CA THR A 61 18.16 -3.93 8.43
C THR A 61 19.02 -2.96 9.24
N ILE A 62 18.66 -1.69 9.19
CA ILE A 62 19.23 -0.59 9.99
C ILE A 62 18.11 0.37 10.34
N GLY A 63 18.30 1.23 11.33
CA GLY A 63 17.30 2.26 11.62
C GLY A 63 17.25 2.64 13.10
N THR A 64 16.22 3.39 13.45
CA THR A 64 15.93 3.80 14.83
C THR A 64 15.30 2.63 15.57
N PRO A 65 15.84 2.24 16.73
CA PRO A 65 15.25 1.18 17.53
C PRO A 65 13.98 1.65 18.23
N ILE A 66 13.00 0.75 18.32
CA ILE A 66 11.78 0.90 19.11
C ILE A 66 11.86 -0.10 20.26
N SER A 67 11.74 0.40 21.49
CA SER A 67 11.67 -0.46 22.69
C SER A 67 10.22 -0.87 22.91
N LEU A 68 9.96 -2.15 22.90
CA LEU A 68 8.65 -2.74 23.21
C LEU A 68 8.81 -3.73 24.37
N SER A 69 7.85 -3.69 25.28
CA SER A 69 7.66 -4.76 26.26
C SER A 69 6.81 -5.89 25.65
N ASP A 70 6.57 -6.92 26.43
CA ASP A 70 5.61 -7.96 26.12
C ASP A 70 4.20 -7.39 26.06
N ASP A 71 3.38 -7.81 25.08
CA ASP A 71 2.02 -7.33 24.88
C ASP A 71 1.90 -5.79 24.88
N ASP A 72 2.76 -5.12 24.14
CA ASP A 72 2.89 -3.65 24.10
C ASP A 72 2.48 -3.06 22.75
N VAL A 73 2.06 -1.79 22.79
CA VAL A 73 1.79 -0.96 21.60
C VAL A 73 2.43 0.41 21.79
N GLN A 74 3.34 0.78 20.91
CA GLN A 74 4.05 2.05 20.92
C GLN A 74 3.76 2.89 19.67
N GLY A 75 3.89 4.20 19.80
CA GLY A 75 3.71 5.20 18.75
C GLY A 75 3.04 6.48 19.26
N PRO A 76 2.82 7.48 18.40
CA PRO A 76 3.05 7.48 16.96
C PRO A 76 4.53 7.62 16.58
N PHE A 77 4.92 6.96 15.49
CA PHE A 77 6.22 7.11 14.83
C PHE A 77 6.03 7.69 13.44
N PRO A 78 6.88 8.62 12.95
CA PRO A 78 6.68 9.23 11.65
C PRO A 78 6.96 8.25 10.50
N ILE A 79 6.07 8.21 9.51
CA ILE A 79 6.29 7.51 8.24
C ILE A 79 7.32 8.27 7.39
N GLY A 80 7.38 9.60 7.51
CA GLY A 80 8.25 10.48 6.74
C GLY A 80 7.63 10.97 5.41
N PHE A 81 6.45 10.47 5.05
CA PHE A 81 5.65 10.88 3.90
C PHE A 81 4.17 10.55 4.16
N THR A 82 3.28 11.03 3.29
CA THR A 82 1.87 10.63 3.34
C THR A 82 1.71 9.27 2.69
N PHE A 83 1.23 8.30 3.46
CA PHE A 83 0.89 6.96 3.00
C PHE A 83 -0.63 6.78 3.01
N GLN A 84 -1.19 6.29 1.89
CA GLN A 84 -2.61 6.01 1.82
C GLN A 84 -2.87 4.52 2.06
N PHE A 85 -3.80 4.23 2.98
CA PHE A 85 -4.18 2.86 3.32
C PHE A 85 -5.71 2.75 3.41
N TYR A 86 -6.31 1.88 2.61
CA TYR A 86 -7.76 1.74 2.46
C TYR A 86 -8.47 3.11 2.33
N GLY A 87 -7.99 3.96 1.42
CA GLY A 87 -8.57 5.28 1.11
C GLY A 87 -8.27 6.40 2.12
N ASN A 88 -7.63 6.12 3.25
CA ASN A 88 -7.28 7.12 4.26
C ASN A 88 -5.79 7.46 4.23
N ASN A 89 -5.45 8.73 4.51
CA ASN A 89 -4.08 9.22 4.53
C ASN A 89 -3.50 9.19 5.94
N TYR A 90 -2.26 8.72 6.07
CA TYR A 90 -1.52 8.61 7.31
C TYR A 90 -0.11 9.18 7.16
N THR A 91 0.39 9.83 8.21
CA THR A 91 1.77 10.34 8.33
C THR A 91 2.54 9.64 9.42
N ASP A 92 1.85 8.88 10.25
CA ASP A 92 2.38 8.22 11.43
C ASP A 92 1.89 6.78 11.51
N PHE A 93 2.66 5.94 12.21
CA PHE A 93 2.31 4.56 12.47
C PHE A 93 2.52 4.17 13.94
N TYR A 94 1.91 3.08 14.34
CA TYR A 94 2.01 2.45 15.66
C TYR A 94 2.52 1.02 15.49
N VAL A 95 3.16 0.48 16.49
CA VAL A 95 3.74 -0.88 16.47
C VAL A 95 3.17 -1.69 17.62
N GLY A 96 2.66 -2.87 17.33
CA GLY A 96 2.35 -3.89 18.33
C GLY A 96 3.47 -4.91 18.44
N SER A 97 3.87 -5.23 19.69
CA SER A 97 4.91 -6.24 19.97
C SER A 97 4.64 -7.59 19.28
N ASN A 98 3.38 -7.89 19.04
CA ASN A 98 2.87 -9.14 18.47
C ASN A 98 2.84 -9.16 16.93
N GLY A 99 3.83 -8.55 16.25
CA GLY A 99 4.11 -8.77 14.83
C GLY A 99 3.24 -7.98 13.84
N TRP A 100 2.83 -6.76 14.19
CA TRP A 100 2.07 -5.88 13.31
C TRP A 100 2.45 -4.40 13.46
N ILE A 101 2.19 -3.61 12.41
CA ILE A 101 2.15 -2.13 12.46
C ILE A 101 0.76 -1.64 12.08
N GLY A 102 0.33 -0.53 12.66
CA GLY A 102 -1.01 0.04 12.40
C GLY A 102 -0.98 1.56 12.26
N PHE A 103 -2.09 2.13 11.79
CA PHE A 103 -2.20 3.55 11.45
C PHE A 103 -3.16 4.32 12.36
N SER A 104 -3.59 3.75 13.47
CA SER A 104 -4.44 4.41 14.46
C SER A 104 -3.99 4.11 15.88
N SER A 105 -4.23 5.06 16.79
CA SER A 105 -4.02 4.89 18.23
C SER A 105 -5.05 3.94 18.85
N GLY A 106 -4.79 3.50 20.09
CA GLY A 106 -5.74 2.68 20.85
C GLY A 106 -5.89 1.25 20.34
N GLN A 107 -4.88 0.74 19.64
CA GLN A 107 -4.82 -0.64 19.18
C GLN A 107 -4.72 -1.62 20.35
N THR A 108 -5.09 -2.86 20.08
CA THR A 108 -5.05 -3.96 21.04
C THR A 108 -3.64 -4.51 21.23
N THR A 109 -3.39 -5.07 22.42
CA THR A 109 -2.20 -5.86 22.71
C THR A 109 -2.43 -7.39 22.56
N LEU A 110 -3.57 -7.80 21.97
CA LEU A 110 -3.93 -9.20 21.82
C LEU A 110 -2.84 -10.00 21.07
N TYR A 111 -2.41 -11.09 21.65
CA TYR A 111 -1.37 -11.98 21.12
C TYR A 111 -1.94 -13.19 20.38
N ILE A 112 -3.20 -13.56 20.64
CA ILE A 112 -3.85 -14.69 19.97
C ILE A 112 -4.45 -14.24 18.65
N ALA A 113 -3.87 -14.71 17.55
CA ALA A 113 -4.36 -14.41 16.22
C ALA A 113 -5.70 -15.11 15.93
N THR A 114 -6.63 -14.33 15.42
CA THR A 114 -7.96 -14.77 14.96
C THR A 114 -8.16 -14.41 13.50
N PRO A 115 -9.07 -15.10 12.78
CA PRO A 115 -9.30 -14.80 11.37
C PRO A 115 -9.76 -13.35 11.12
N ILE A 116 -9.27 -12.75 10.04
CA ILE A 116 -9.71 -11.45 9.53
C ILE A 116 -10.31 -11.61 8.12
N PRO A 117 -11.26 -10.73 7.65
CA PRO A 117 -11.77 -9.56 8.35
C PRO A 117 -12.72 -9.93 9.51
N ASP A 118 -12.72 -9.11 10.57
CA ASP A 118 -13.69 -9.18 11.65
C ASP A 118 -14.10 -7.77 12.08
N SER A 119 -15.34 -7.39 11.77
CA SER A 119 -15.94 -6.12 12.13
C SER A 119 -16.60 -6.12 13.52
N THR A 120 -16.71 -7.27 14.17
CA THR A 120 -17.44 -7.45 15.42
C THR A 120 -16.55 -7.34 16.66
N SER A 121 -15.35 -7.90 16.62
CA SER A 121 -14.40 -7.86 17.73
C SER A 121 -13.62 -6.54 17.74
N LEU A 122 -13.64 -5.82 18.84
CA LEU A 122 -12.79 -4.66 19.09
C LEU A 122 -11.42 -5.03 19.66
N SER A 123 -11.20 -6.31 19.94
CA SER A 123 -9.96 -6.81 20.56
C SER A 123 -8.91 -7.26 19.54
N ILE A 124 -9.18 -7.17 18.25
CA ILE A 124 -8.22 -7.54 17.20
C ILE A 124 -7.58 -6.28 16.58
N PRO A 125 -6.34 -6.35 16.11
CA PRO A 125 -5.72 -5.23 15.44
C PRO A 125 -6.49 -4.85 14.16
N ARG A 126 -6.76 -3.56 14.01
CA ARG A 126 -7.42 -2.99 12.83
C ARG A 126 -6.57 -1.87 12.24
N ASN A 127 -6.88 -1.46 11.03
CA ASN A 127 -6.12 -0.42 10.34
C ASN A 127 -4.63 -0.71 10.36
N CYS A 128 -4.26 -1.95 10.02
CA CYS A 128 -2.93 -2.48 10.28
C CYS A 128 -2.43 -3.43 9.19
N ILE A 129 -1.14 -3.63 9.21
CA ILE A 129 -0.39 -4.60 8.42
C ILE A 129 0.18 -5.62 9.40
N MET A 130 -0.23 -6.86 9.25
CA MET A 130 0.21 -7.99 10.05
C MET A 130 1.32 -8.71 9.27
N LEU A 131 2.57 -8.58 9.74
CA LEU A 131 3.72 -9.25 9.14
C LEU A 131 3.65 -10.76 9.41
N SER A 132 3.38 -11.06 10.67
CA SER A 132 3.01 -12.37 11.20
C SER A 132 2.43 -12.12 12.59
N TRP A 133 1.15 -11.77 12.67
CA TRP A 133 0.52 -11.51 13.96
C TRP A 133 0.43 -12.82 14.76
N GLU A 134 1.22 -12.90 15.80
CA GLU A 134 1.27 -13.99 16.78
C GLU A 134 2.04 -13.53 18.03
N ASP A 135 2.11 -14.36 19.03
CA ASP A 135 2.67 -14.07 20.35
C ASP A 135 4.22 -13.92 20.31
N LEU A 136 4.69 -12.69 20.20
CA LEU A 136 6.10 -12.32 20.17
C LEU A 136 6.47 -11.49 21.39
N ASN A 137 7.69 -11.65 21.91
CA ASN A 137 8.20 -10.89 23.04
C ASN A 137 9.52 -10.16 22.72
N PRO A 138 9.48 -8.92 22.18
CA PRO A 138 10.69 -8.15 21.88
C PRO A 138 11.53 -7.78 23.13
N SER A 139 10.96 -7.84 24.35
CA SER A 139 11.68 -7.50 25.57
C SER A 139 12.73 -8.53 25.95
N THR A 140 12.66 -9.74 25.39
CA THR A 140 13.58 -10.84 25.71
C THR A 140 14.71 -11.02 24.69
N GLY A 141 14.68 -10.29 23.56
CA GLY A 141 15.73 -10.35 22.54
C GLY A 141 15.31 -9.80 21.20
N GLY A 142 16.26 -9.80 20.26
CA GLY A 142 16.05 -9.22 18.95
C GLY A 142 16.01 -7.69 18.95
N GLN A 143 15.58 -7.11 17.84
CA GLN A 143 15.42 -5.67 17.67
C GLN A 143 14.18 -5.37 16.86
N VAL A 144 13.53 -4.25 17.18
CA VAL A 144 12.47 -3.66 16.36
C VAL A 144 12.99 -2.33 15.84
N LEU A 145 13.06 -2.17 14.52
CA LEU A 145 13.75 -1.06 13.87
C LEU A 145 12.85 -0.42 12.81
N TYR A 146 13.00 0.90 12.63
CA TYR A 146 12.40 1.58 11.47
C TYR A 146 13.30 2.66 10.92
N GLN A 147 13.15 2.94 9.63
CA GLN A 147 13.81 4.06 8.94
C GLN A 147 13.01 4.47 7.71
N THR A 148 13.11 5.74 7.34
CA THR A 148 12.65 6.22 6.04
C THR A 148 13.86 6.50 5.17
N ILE A 149 13.92 5.84 4.02
CA ILE A 149 15.02 5.93 3.06
C ILE A 149 14.55 6.52 1.73
N GLY A 150 15.51 6.97 0.91
CA GLY A 150 15.22 7.56 -0.39
C GLY A 150 14.94 9.05 -0.32
N THR A 151 14.54 9.61 -1.46
CA THR A 151 14.19 11.04 -1.62
C THR A 151 12.81 11.17 -2.25
N ALA A 152 12.08 12.20 -1.83
CA ALA A 152 10.76 12.47 -2.42
C ALA A 152 10.86 12.63 -3.95
N PRO A 153 9.90 12.10 -4.72
CA PRO A 153 8.67 11.41 -4.31
C PRO A 153 8.80 9.87 -4.20
N ASN A 154 10.01 9.33 -4.04
CA ASN A 154 10.29 7.88 -4.06
C ASN A 154 10.85 7.38 -2.72
N ARG A 155 10.32 7.89 -1.59
CA ARG A 155 10.72 7.44 -0.26
C ARG A 155 10.09 6.08 0.08
N LYS A 156 10.74 5.38 1.01
CA LYS A 156 10.24 4.12 1.57
C LYS A 156 10.35 4.18 3.09
N LEU A 157 9.29 3.82 3.80
CA LEU A 157 9.40 3.43 5.20
C LEU A 157 9.77 1.94 5.24
N VAL A 158 10.87 1.61 5.89
CA VAL A 158 11.31 0.24 6.17
C VAL A 158 11.13 -0.01 7.66
N PHE A 159 10.37 -1.03 8.02
CA PHE A 159 10.13 -1.45 9.39
C PHE A 159 10.48 -2.94 9.54
N THR A 160 11.22 -3.31 10.58
CA THR A 160 11.75 -4.67 10.74
C THR A 160 11.60 -5.16 12.17
N PHE A 161 11.04 -6.36 12.32
CA PHE A 161 11.30 -7.24 13.48
C PHE A 161 12.51 -8.09 13.13
N ASP A 162 13.63 -7.92 13.85
CA ASP A 162 14.89 -8.61 13.60
C ASP A 162 15.21 -9.56 14.74
N ASN A 163 15.16 -10.87 14.48
CA ASN A 163 15.44 -11.94 15.45
C ASN A 163 14.61 -11.81 16.74
N VAL A 164 13.35 -11.37 16.64
CA VAL A 164 12.46 -11.22 17.80
C VAL A 164 11.96 -12.59 18.27
N PRO A 165 12.13 -12.94 19.56
CA PRO A 165 11.69 -14.22 20.10
C PRO A 165 10.15 -14.33 20.14
N TYR A 166 9.65 -15.55 19.97
CA TYR A 166 8.30 -15.90 20.38
C TYR A 166 8.20 -15.90 21.91
N PHE A 167 7.02 -15.60 22.43
CA PHE A 167 6.79 -15.63 23.88
C PHE A 167 7.21 -16.99 24.50
N SER A 168 7.94 -16.93 25.59
CA SER A 168 8.48 -18.12 26.31
C SER A 168 9.27 -19.08 25.42
N SER A 169 9.94 -18.60 24.38
CA SER A 169 10.72 -19.41 23.44
C SER A 169 12.09 -18.79 23.15
N THR A 170 13.02 -19.61 22.68
CA THR A 170 14.29 -19.18 22.10
C THR A 170 14.25 -19.12 20.56
N ILE A 171 13.15 -19.58 19.98
CA ILE A 171 12.92 -19.48 18.53
C ILE A 171 12.59 -18.01 18.22
N THR A 172 13.15 -17.49 17.15
CA THR A 172 12.98 -16.09 16.74
C THR A 172 12.28 -15.98 15.39
N MET A 173 11.73 -14.79 15.11
CA MET A 173 11.20 -14.40 13.82
C MET A 173 11.95 -13.18 13.30
N THR A 174 12.23 -13.16 11.98
CA THR A 174 12.70 -11.98 11.27
C THR A 174 11.78 -11.69 10.10
N SER A 175 11.15 -10.51 10.16
CA SER A 175 10.27 -10.03 9.10
C SER A 175 10.37 -8.52 8.92
N GLN A 176 10.13 -8.06 7.69
CA GLN A 176 10.22 -6.67 7.32
C GLN A 176 9.00 -6.25 6.51
N VAL A 177 8.50 -5.05 6.75
CA VAL A 177 7.53 -4.39 5.88
C VAL A 177 8.13 -3.14 5.27
N VAL A 178 7.85 -2.90 3.99
CA VAL A 178 8.27 -1.72 3.25
C VAL A 178 7.03 -1.01 2.70
N LEU A 179 6.84 0.26 3.09
CA LEU A 179 5.79 1.12 2.54
C LEU A 179 6.39 2.05 1.50
N TYR A 180 5.77 2.13 0.33
CA TYR A 180 6.26 2.93 -0.80
C TYR A 180 5.48 4.23 -0.94
N GLU A 181 6.19 5.37 -0.93
CA GLU A 181 5.60 6.69 -1.20
C GLU A 181 4.92 6.73 -2.57
N GLY A 182 3.77 7.38 -2.65
CA GLY A 182 3.02 7.63 -3.88
C GLY A 182 2.27 6.42 -4.42
N SER A 183 2.92 5.26 -4.53
CA SER A 183 2.28 4.04 -5.03
C SER A 183 1.39 3.34 -3.99
N ASN A 184 1.62 3.60 -2.71
CA ASN A 184 0.95 2.95 -1.58
C ASN A 184 1.04 1.40 -1.61
N ILE A 185 2.06 0.89 -2.28
CA ILE A 185 2.44 -0.53 -2.25
C ILE A 185 2.98 -0.87 -0.86
N ILE A 186 2.74 -2.11 -0.44
CA ILE A 186 3.28 -2.69 0.78
C ILE A 186 3.98 -3.98 0.42
N ASP A 187 5.29 -4.08 0.65
CA ASP A 187 5.99 -5.34 0.58
C ASP A 187 6.17 -5.90 1.99
N ASN A 188 5.93 -7.19 2.16
CA ASN A 188 6.21 -7.91 3.38
C ASN A 188 7.19 -9.05 3.08
N HIS A 189 8.38 -8.95 3.66
CA HIS A 189 9.47 -9.92 3.54
C HIS A 189 9.56 -10.75 4.82
N ILE A 190 9.53 -12.06 4.70
CA ILE A 190 9.79 -13.00 5.80
C ILE A 190 11.15 -13.63 5.55
N THR A 191 12.15 -13.28 6.36
CA THR A 191 13.45 -13.94 6.32
C THR A 191 13.35 -15.31 6.95
N ASP A 192 12.84 -15.37 8.18
CA ASP A 192 12.58 -16.60 8.89
C ASP A 192 11.34 -16.47 9.78
N LYS A 193 10.41 -17.37 9.59
CA LYS A 193 9.30 -17.66 10.47
C LYS A 193 9.20 -19.17 10.64
N PHE A 194 9.62 -19.67 11.79
CA PHE A 194 9.55 -21.07 12.10
C PHE A 194 8.11 -21.53 12.38
N LEU A 195 7.88 -22.81 12.21
CA LEU A 195 6.61 -23.42 12.59
C LEU A 195 6.48 -23.35 14.12
N HIS A 196 5.47 -22.60 14.57
CA HIS A 196 5.12 -22.48 15.98
C HIS A 196 3.72 -23.08 16.21
N THR A 197 3.37 -23.41 17.46
CA THR A 197 2.08 -24.05 17.78
C THR A 197 0.91 -23.10 17.71
N ASN A 198 1.15 -21.79 17.86
CA ASN A 198 0.12 -20.78 17.82
C ASN A 198 -0.25 -20.45 16.36
N PRO A 199 -1.54 -20.20 16.08
CA PRO A 199 -1.95 -19.69 14.79
C PRO A 199 -1.42 -18.26 14.58
N SER A 200 -1.19 -17.88 13.32
CA SER A 200 -0.76 -16.55 12.96
C SER A 200 -1.48 -16.02 11.71
N VAL A 201 -1.50 -14.70 11.57
CA VAL A 201 -2.07 -14.01 10.39
C VAL A 201 -0.98 -13.24 9.66
N GLN A 202 -0.90 -13.44 8.33
CA GLN A 202 -0.17 -12.56 7.42
C GLN A 202 -1.16 -11.87 6.49
N GLY A 203 -1.36 -10.58 6.68
CA GLY A 203 -2.38 -9.85 5.93
C GLY A 203 -2.47 -8.38 6.32
N ILE A 204 -3.42 -7.71 5.70
CA ILE A 204 -3.76 -6.32 6.00
C ILE A 204 -5.25 -6.21 6.31
N HIS A 205 -5.61 -5.33 7.24
CA HIS A 205 -6.95 -5.19 7.80
C HIS A 205 -7.35 -3.72 7.86
N ASN A 206 -8.52 -3.36 7.32
CA ASN A 206 -8.96 -1.97 7.28
C ASN A 206 -9.43 -1.45 8.66
N LEU A 207 -9.66 -0.13 8.75
CA LEU A 207 -10.06 0.55 9.97
C LEU A 207 -11.37 0.02 10.57
N LEU A 208 -12.34 -0.31 9.73
CA LEU A 208 -13.65 -0.78 10.18
C LEU A 208 -13.71 -2.29 10.45
N GLY A 209 -12.66 -3.04 10.11
CA GLY A 209 -12.64 -4.49 10.23
C GLY A 209 -13.52 -5.21 9.20
N THR A 210 -13.99 -4.50 8.18
CA THR A 210 -14.92 -5.02 7.16
C THR A 210 -14.22 -5.57 5.92
N SER A 211 -12.94 -5.23 5.73
CA SER A 211 -12.15 -5.65 4.58
C SER A 211 -10.74 -6.06 5.02
N ALA A 212 -10.26 -7.15 4.47
CA ALA A 212 -8.90 -7.64 4.67
C ALA A 212 -8.38 -8.29 3.38
N THR A 213 -7.06 -8.21 3.18
CA THR A 213 -6.36 -8.99 2.18
C THR A 213 -5.35 -9.86 2.89
N VAL A 214 -5.49 -11.18 2.76
CA VAL A 214 -4.70 -12.15 3.53
C VAL A 214 -3.95 -13.06 2.55
N VAL A 215 -2.72 -13.42 2.90
CA VAL A 215 -1.97 -14.42 2.14
C VAL A 215 -2.67 -15.78 2.27
N SER A 216 -2.85 -16.45 1.15
CA SER A 216 -3.57 -17.74 1.10
C SER A 216 -2.96 -18.75 2.09
N GLY A 217 -3.82 -19.36 2.92
CA GLY A 217 -3.41 -20.30 3.93
C GLY A 217 -2.84 -19.67 5.22
N ARG A 218 -2.84 -18.32 5.37
CA ARG A 218 -2.23 -17.62 6.52
C ARG A 218 -3.21 -16.73 7.29
N ASN A 219 -4.45 -17.20 7.44
CA ASN A 219 -5.49 -16.49 8.20
C ASN A 219 -5.84 -17.24 9.48
N ALA A 220 -5.12 -16.95 10.56
CA ALA A 220 -5.18 -17.66 11.84
C ALA A 220 -4.96 -19.16 11.69
N THR A 221 -3.90 -19.51 11.02
CA THR A 221 -3.43 -20.87 10.79
C THR A 221 -2.00 -21.03 11.29
N VAL A 222 -1.54 -22.26 11.40
CA VAL A 222 -0.13 -22.59 11.72
C VAL A 222 0.63 -22.74 10.41
N TRP A 223 1.65 -21.90 10.20
CA TRP A 223 2.48 -21.89 8.98
C TRP A 223 3.92 -21.48 9.27
N SER A 224 4.81 -21.75 8.33
CA SER A 224 6.20 -21.33 8.34
C SER A 224 6.58 -20.74 6.98
N ALA A 225 7.60 -19.88 6.95
CA ALA A 225 8.17 -19.32 5.73
C ALA A 225 9.65 -19.01 5.94
N SER A 226 10.45 -19.10 4.87
CA SER A 226 11.84 -18.67 4.86
C SER A 226 12.17 -18.08 3.50
N ASN A 227 12.79 -16.89 3.49
CA ASN A 227 13.16 -16.15 2.30
C ASN A 227 11.98 -15.97 1.31
N GLU A 228 10.85 -15.55 1.84
CA GLU A 228 9.61 -15.37 1.10
C GLU A 228 9.14 -13.92 1.18
N SER A 229 8.53 -13.44 0.11
CA SER A 229 7.99 -12.08 0.05
C SER A 229 6.66 -12.03 -0.66
N VAL A 230 5.79 -11.20 -0.14
CA VAL A 230 4.51 -10.86 -0.76
C VAL A 230 4.39 -9.35 -0.91
N ARG A 231 3.65 -8.94 -1.93
CA ARG A 231 3.31 -7.55 -2.20
C ARG A 231 1.80 -7.38 -2.11
N TYR A 232 1.37 -6.43 -1.28
CA TYR A 232 0.01 -5.90 -1.33
C TYR A 232 0.04 -4.62 -2.15
N PHE A 233 -0.87 -4.50 -3.11
CA PHE A 233 -0.96 -3.32 -3.96
C PHE A 233 -2.42 -2.88 -4.08
N PRO A 234 -2.66 -1.55 -4.11
CA PRO A 234 -4.00 -1.01 -4.27
C PRO A 234 -4.62 -1.50 -5.58
N SER A 235 -5.89 -1.93 -5.54
CA SER A 235 -6.58 -2.45 -6.72
C SER A 235 -7.36 -1.37 -7.47
N GLY A 236 -7.12 -0.08 -7.20
CA GLY A 236 -7.87 1.03 -7.74
C GLY A 236 -7.06 2.14 -8.41
N VAL A 237 -7.78 3.10 -9.02
CA VAL A 237 -7.19 4.28 -9.64
C VAL A 237 -6.77 5.28 -8.57
N SER A 238 -5.53 5.71 -8.61
CA SER A 238 -5.02 6.86 -7.86
C SER A 238 -4.92 8.06 -8.79
N TRP A 239 -5.41 9.22 -8.34
CA TRP A 239 -5.45 10.43 -9.13
C TRP A 239 -4.45 11.46 -8.62
N PHE A 240 -3.67 12.03 -9.52
CA PHE A 240 -2.66 13.02 -9.20
C PHE A 240 -2.88 14.29 -10.01
N ASP A 241 -2.74 15.44 -9.37
CA ASP A 241 -2.51 16.70 -10.08
C ASP A 241 -1.04 16.74 -10.52
N VAL A 242 -0.82 16.74 -11.83
CA VAL A 242 0.53 16.60 -12.40
C VAL A 242 1.38 17.84 -12.13
N ASN A 243 0.77 19.03 -12.03
CA ASN A 243 1.51 20.27 -11.81
C ASN A 243 2.06 20.37 -10.37
N SER A 244 1.29 19.91 -9.39
CA SER A 244 1.69 19.92 -7.97
C SER A 244 2.33 18.61 -7.51
N GLY A 245 2.14 17.52 -8.24
CA GLY A 245 2.53 16.18 -7.83
C GLY A 245 1.68 15.60 -6.68
N GLN A 246 0.62 16.29 -6.27
CA GLN A 246 -0.23 15.88 -5.15
C GLN A 246 -1.28 14.87 -5.58
N MET A 247 -1.55 13.89 -4.73
CA MET A 247 -2.71 13.01 -4.88
C MET A 247 -3.99 13.83 -4.62
N VAL A 248 -4.93 13.80 -5.57
CA VAL A 248 -6.18 14.57 -5.52
C VAL A 248 -7.41 13.68 -5.41
N GLY A 249 -7.24 12.37 -5.47
CA GLY A 249 -8.34 11.44 -5.29
C GLY A 249 -7.95 9.99 -5.53
N VAL A 250 -8.89 9.11 -5.22
CA VAL A 250 -8.84 7.67 -5.45
C VAL A 250 -10.21 7.22 -5.93
N GLY A 251 -10.26 6.16 -6.70
CA GLY A 251 -11.51 5.67 -7.25
C GLY A 251 -11.60 5.81 -8.75
N ASP A 252 -12.50 5.02 -9.32
CA ASP A 252 -12.76 5.11 -10.77
C ASP A 252 -13.33 6.47 -11.17
N THR A 253 -13.82 7.24 -10.19
CA THR A 253 -14.37 8.58 -10.40
C THR A 253 -13.66 9.61 -9.54
N LEU A 254 -13.07 10.62 -10.18
CA LEU A 254 -12.52 11.81 -9.53
C LEU A 254 -13.50 12.96 -9.66
N ASN A 255 -13.85 13.60 -8.53
CA ASN A 255 -14.49 14.91 -8.48
C ASN A 255 -13.45 15.93 -8.02
N TYR A 256 -13.01 16.82 -8.94
CA TYR A 256 -11.91 17.73 -8.70
C TYR A 256 -12.24 19.15 -9.10
N SER A 257 -11.92 20.12 -8.22
CA SER A 257 -12.20 21.55 -8.42
C SER A 257 -10.89 22.35 -8.43
N PRO A 258 -10.08 22.25 -9.49
CA PRO A 258 -8.84 23.00 -9.59
C PRO A 258 -9.11 24.51 -9.70
N THR A 259 -8.22 25.32 -9.12
CA THR A 259 -8.30 26.79 -9.18
C THR A 259 -7.63 27.39 -10.43
N GLN A 260 -6.89 26.56 -11.16
CA GLN A 260 -6.20 26.92 -12.41
C GLN A 260 -6.16 25.71 -13.35
N THR A 261 -5.93 25.99 -14.62
CA THR A 261 -5.74 24.92 -15.61
C THR A 261 -4.63 23.98 -15.20
N THR A 262 -4.93 22.69 -15.15
CA THR A 262 -4.00 21.65 -14.73
C THR A 262 -4.13 20.37 -15.58
N PHE A 263 -3.20 19.44 -15.40
CA PHE A 263 -3.31 18.07 -15.87
C PHE A 263 -3.59 17.14 -14.70
N VAL A 264 -4.48 16.18 -14.89
CA VAL A 264 -4.76 15.11 -13.93
C VAL A 264 -4.33 13.79 -14.54
N ALA A 265 -3.53 13.04 -13.79
CA ALA A 265 -3.14 11.68 -14.15
C ALA A 265 -3.90 10.66 -13.31
N GLY A 266 -4.57 9.72 -13.96
CA GLY A 266 -5.05 8.50 -13.34
C GLY A 266 -3.97 7.42 -13.44
N GLN A 267 -3.69 6.76 -12.34
CA GLN A 267 -2.69 5.69 -12.26
C GLN A 267 -3.27 4.43 -11.67
N ILE A 268 -2.91 3.29 -12.22
CA ILE A 268 -3.16 1.96 -11.63
C ILE A 268 -1.85 1.21 -11.53
N ILE A 269 -1.76 0.32 -10.56
CA ILE A 269 -0.62 -0.57 -10.36
C ILE A 269 -1.11 -1.98 -10.61
N ASP A 270 -0.44 -2.71 -11.49
CA ASP A 270 -0.77 -4.11 -11.74
C ASP A 270 -0.12 -5.07 -10.73
N SER A 271 -0.46 -6.35 -10.80
CA SER A 271 0.05 -7.38 -9.88
C SER A 271 1.57 -7.57 -9.92
N THR A 272 2.24 -7.06 -10.96
CA THR A 272 3.71 -7.10 -11.06
C THR A 272 4.37 -5.87 -10.43
N GLY A 273 3.58 -4.86 -10.03
CA GLY A 273 4.04 -3.57 -9.53
C GLY A 273 4.33 -2.56 -10.64
N GLN A 274 3.96 -2.87 -11.89
CA GLN A 274 4.08 -1.92 -13.00
C GLN A 274 3.00 -0.85 -12.89
N VAL A 275 3.41 0.41 -12.95
CA VAL A 275 2.51 1.57 -12.98
C VAL A 275 2.05 1.81 -14.41
N HIS A 276 0.73 1.89 -14.60
CA HIS A 276 0.10 2.32 -15.84
C HIS A 276 -0.59 3.65 -15.59
N SER A 277 -0.40 4.61 -16.48
CA SER A 277 -0.91 5.97 -16.30
C SER A 277 -1.48 6.50 -17.60
N ASP A 278 -2.56 7.26 -17.46
CA ASP A 278 -3.11 8.11 -18.52
C ASP A 278 -3.42 9.49 -17.96
N THR A 279 -3.40 10.52 -18.83
CA THR A 279 -3.45 11.92 -18.38
C THR A 279 -4.41 12.72 -19.24
N MET A 280 -5.24 13.52 -18.59
CA MET A 280 -6.11 14.49 -19.26
C MET A 280 -5.88 15.90 -18.73
N ARG A 281 -6.31 16.89 -19.51
CA ARG A 281 -6.25 18.31 -19.13
C ARG A 281 -7.61 18.80 -18.65
N ILE A 282 -7.62 19.52 -17.52
CA ILE A 282 -8.77 20.30 -17.05
C ILE A 282 -8.46 21.78 -17.27
N ASN A 283 -9.15 22.40 -18.24
CA ASN A 283 -9.07 23.84 -18.50
C ASN A 283 -9.98 24.56 -17.51
N VAL A 284 -9.45 25.53 -16.78
CA VAL A 284 -10.24 26.39 -15.89
C VAL A 284 -10.38 27.76 -16.54
N LEU A 285 -11.61 28.14 -16.84
CA LEU A 285 -11.94 29.45 -17.39
C LEU A 285 -12.21 30.44 -16.26
N ASN A 286 -11.45 31.49 -16.23
CA ASN A 286 -11.67 32.63 -15.32
C ASN A 286 -12.63 33.62 -16.01
N THR A 287 -13.92 33.31 -16.00
CA THR A 287 -14.93 34.25 -16.57
C THR A 287 -15.20 35.36 -15.57
N GLN A 288 -14.45 36.43 -15.66
CA GLN A 288 -14.90 37.72 -15.12
C GLN A 288 -16.00 38.23 -16.07
N ILE A 289 -17.25 38.11 -15.66
CA ILE A 289 -18.35 38.83 -16.32
C ILE A 289 -18.15 40.29 -15.94
N THR A 290 -17.44 41.05 -16.76
CA THR A 290 -17.51 42.49 -16.69
C THR A 290 -18.88 42.88 -17.21
N SER A 291 -19.83 43.20 -16.31
CA SER A 291 -21.05 43.88 -16.68
C SER A 291 -20.65 45.24 -17.25
N SER A 292 -20.52 45.36 -18.58
CA SER A 292 -20.52 46.66 -19.23
C SER A 292 -21.90 47.23 -19.04
N GLY A 293 -22.02 48.21 -18.12
CA GLY A 293 -23.26 48.91 -17.94
C GLY A 293 -23.72 49.49 -19.25
N LEU A 294 -24.93 49.12 -19.63
CA LEU A 294 -25.70 49.87 -20.59
C LEU A 294 -26.08 51.21 -19.95
N SER A 295 -25.42 52.27 -20.40
CA SER A 295 -25.84 53.63 -20.15
C SER A 295 -26.95 54.02 -21.09
#